data_80612666ca77b512647ae93ebda31591
#
_entry.id   80612666ca77b512647ae93ebda31591
#
_cell.length_a   1.000
_cell.length_b   1.000
_cell.length_c   1.000
_cell.angle_alpha   90.00
_cell.angle_beta   90.00
_cell.angle_gamma   90.00
#
_symmetry.space_group_name_H-M   'P 1'
#
loop_
_entity.id
_entity.type
_entity.pdbx_description
1 polymer ?
#
loop_
_entity_poly.entity_id
_entity_poly.type
_entity_poly.pdbx_seq_one_letter_code
_entity_poly.pdbx_strand_id
1 'polypeptide(L)'
;MRKSVKRNKIVTVIMGIMIAVGFTSCKIDNADNRLKEETEFAVKSVKEISPKGNIGLSGGAWSLIGLIKSGVKNAATDRYQEEFYDDVKRKLSSQNGVLDRDDYTKCEITAIGVKLIGENLENVDGYDITKYVKDFEKIRKQGSDAVSFALILSQMTGVALPDENEYIKALIRDINEGQRYTDKKRANLAIRAIQGLSYYKNREDISVNANVEKWMDGLSRLQEDDGSMGSCESTAEMIIALTSLGKDPISEKQFIKDGKSLFDGLLSYKTKNGYVNTKGERKRNVVATEKALLALTSMKLQKMGLKLFELEK
;
A
#
# COMPACT_ATOMS: atom_id res chain seq x y z
N MET A 1 47.88 22.40 -38.13
CA MET A 1 46.93 22.98 -37.14
C MET A 1 45.53 22.36 -37.19
N ARG A 2 45.35 21.00 -37.16
CA ARG A 2 44.00 20.37 -37.24
C ARG A 2 43.77 19.26 -36.20
N LYS A 3 44.69 18.99 -35.27
CA LYS A 3 44.57 17.93 -34.25
C LYS A 3 44.20 18.43 -32.85
N SER A 4 44.23 19.73 -32.57
CA SER A 4 43.95 20.31 -31.24
C SER A 4 42.45 20.47 -30.95
N VAL A 5 41.61 20.76 -31.96
CA VAL A 5 40.17 21.08 -31.79
C VAL A 5 39.33 19.82 -31.47
N LYS A 6 39.71 18.64 -31.98
CA LYS A 6 38.98 17.39 -31.68
C LYS A 6 39.17 16.89 -30.24
N ARG A 7 40.36 17.15 -29.67
CA ARG A 7 40.66 16.69 -28.30
C ARG A 7 39.88 17.44 -27.23
N ASN A 8 39.65 18.75 -27.40
CA ASN A 8 38.90 19.58 -26.47
C ASN A 8 37.39 19.28 -26.48
N LYS A 9 36.80 18.90 -27.64
CA LYS A 9 35.37 18.55 -27.72
C LYS A 9 35.08 17.21 -27.02
N ILE A 10 35.99 16.24 -27.11
CA ILE A 10 35.83 14.94 -26.45
C ILE A 10 35.96 15.08 -24.94
N VAL A 11 36.89 15.87 -24.44
CA VAL A 11 37.03 16.14 -22.99
C VAL A 11 35.83 16.88 -22.43
N THR A 12 35.25 17.82 -23.14
CA THR A 12 34.05 18.57 -22.70
C THR A 12 32.81 17.67 -22.68
N VAL A 13 32.65 16.74 -23.62
CA VAL A 13 31.54 15.77 -23.62
C VAL A 13 31.69 14.74 -22.50
N ILE A 14 32.91 14.25 -22.24
CA ILE A 14 33.16 13.30 -21.14
C ILE A 14 32.96 13.98 -19.77
N MET A 15 33.37 15.23 -19.56
CA MET A 15 33.08 15.97 -18.34
C MET A 15 31.58 16.23 -18.17
N GLY A 16 30.85 16.57 -19.24
CA GLY A 16 29.40 16.78 -19.19
C GLY A 16 28.64 15.51 -18.79
N ILE A 17 29.05 14.35 -19.31
CA ILE A 17 28.45 13.05 -18.96
C ILE A 17 28.80 12.64 -17.51
N MET A 18 30.01 12.85 -17.05
CA MET A 18 30.40 12.54 -15.67
C MET A 18 29.67 13.44 -14.65
N ILE A 19 29.46 14.71 -14.95
CA ILE A 19 28.70 15.61 -14.10
C ILE A 19 27.22 15.21 -14.05
N ALA A 20 26.61 14.84 -15.18
CA ALA A 20 25.21 14.40 -15.23
C ALA A 20 24.98 13.07 -14.47
N VAL A 21 25.91 12.11 -14.58
CA VAL A 21 25.87 10.83 -13.84
C VAL A 21 26.12 11.07 -12.34
N GLY A 22 27.05 11.95 -11.98
CA GLY A 22 27.31 12.31 -10.57
C GLY A 22 26.12 12.98 -9.88
N PHE A 23 25.40 13.88 -10.56
CA PHE A 23 24.21 14.54 -9.99
C PHE A 23 22.99 13.62 -9.86
N THR A 24 22.82 12.64 -10.76
CA THR A 24 21.76 11.65 -10.65
C THR A 24 22.05 10.65 -9.52
N SER A 25 23.28 10.17 -9.37
CA SER A 25 23.69 9.28 -8.29
C SER A 25 23.50 9.92 -6.92
N CYS A 26 24.01 11.14 -6.69
CA CYS A 26 23.81 11.85 -5.43
C CYS A 26 22.34 12.13 -5.08
N LYS A 27 21.48 12.36 -6.05
CA LYS A 27 20.04 12.56 -5.80
C LYS A 27 19.33 11.25 -5.45
N ILE A 28 19.69 10.15 -6.08
CA ILE A 28 19.16 8.82 -5.81
C ILE A 28 19.59 8.36 -4.42
N ASP A 29 20.86 8.47 -4.07
CA ASP A 29 21.36 8.12 -2.74
C ASP A 29 20.67 8.92 -1.63
N ASN A 30 20.34 10.19 -1.87
CA ASN A 30 19.64 11.04 -0.90
C ASN A 30 18.16 10.63 -0.73
N ALA A 31 17.47 10.26 -1.81
CA ALA A 31 16.08 9.82 -1.75
C ALA A 31 15.95 8.47 -1.03
N ASP A 32 16.87 7.53 -1.26
CA ASP A 32 16.87 6.22 -0.62
C ASP A 32 17.19 6.30 0.87
N ASN A 33 18.16 7.13 1.25
CA ASN A 33 18.46 7.40 2.65
C ASN A 33 17.26 8.04 3.36
N ARG A 34 16.62 9.03 2.74
CA ARG A 34 15.42 9.66 3.28
C ARG A 34 14.27 8.66 3.44
N LEU A 35 14.02 7.80 2.45
CA LEU A 35 12.98 6.76 2.55
C LEU A 35 13.27 5.79 3.70
N LYS A 36 14.53 5.40 3.91
CA LYS A 36 14.93 4.56 5.02
C LYS A 36 14.66 5.22 6.37
N GLU A 37 15.12 6.46 6.56
CA GLU A 37 14.92 7.23 7.80
C GLU A 37 13.43 7.42 8.11
N GLU A 38 12.62 7.74 7.11
CA GLU A 38 11.18 7.91 7.27
C GLU A 38 10.47 6.59 7.59
N THR A 39 10.93 5.48 7.03
CA THR A 39 10.40 4.15 7.37
C THR A 39 10.73 3.79 8.83
N GLU A 40 11.96 4.00 9.29
CA GLU A 40 12.38 3.76 10.68
C GLU A 40 11.58 4.64 11.65
N PHE A 41 11.37 5.91 11.31
CA PHE A 41 10.51 6.83 12.09
C PHE A 41 9.06 6.32 12.17
N ALA A 42 8.48 5.89 11.06
CA ALA A 42 7.12 5.36 11.02
C ALA A 42 7.00 4.06 11.84
N VAL A 43 7.97 3.15 11.75
CA VAL A 43 8.04 1.93 12.59
C VAL A 43 8.05 2.29 14.07
N LYS A 44 8.90 3.22 14.50
CA LYS A 44 8.95 3.69 15.89
C LYS A 44 7.60 4.26 16.33
N SER A 45 7.00 5.10 15.50
CA SER A 45 5.70 5.73 15.78
C SER A 45 4.57 4.71 15.92
N VAL A 46 4.53 3.69 15.05
CA VAL A 46 3.54 2.61 15.12
C VAL A 46 3.75 1.76 16.38
N LYS A 47 4.98 1.43 16.75
CA LYS A 47 5.27 0.68 18.00
C LYS A 47 4.85 1.45 19.26
N GLU A 48 4.89 2.77 19.24
CA GLU A 48 4.40 3.59 20.36
C GLU A 48 2.87 3.63 20.48
N ILE A 49 2.14 3.53 19.37
CA ILE A 49 0.66 3.57 19.37
C ILE A 49 0.05 2.16 19.44
N SER A 50 0.78 1.15 19.01
CA SER A 50 0.39 -0.25 19.03
C SER A 50 1.53 -1.09 19.63
N PRO A 51 1.76 -1.00 20.96
CA PRO A 51 2.89 -1.68 21.60
C PRO A 51 2.69 -3.21 21.71
N LYS A 52 1.48 -3.70 21.45
CA LYS A 52 1.10 -5.12 21.49
C LYS A 52 0.37 -5.51 20.22
N GLY A 53 0.54 -6.77 19.82
CA GLY A 53 -0.27 -7.38 18.76
C GLY A 53 -1.73 -7.47 19.20
N ASN A 54 -2.64 -6.92 18.42
CA ASN A 54 -4.07 -7.10 18.60
C ASN A 54 -4.78 -7.09 17.23
N ILE A 55 -6.10 -7.37 17.19
CA ILE A 55 -6.88 -7.31 15.98
C ILE A 55 -7.79 -6.09 15.98
N GLY A 56 -7.90 -5.46 14.84
CA GLY A 56 -8.72 -4.26 14.65
C GLY A 56 -8.16 -3.42 13.51
N LEU A 57 -8.90 -2.44 13.02
CA LEU A 57 -8.38 -1.55 11.98
C LEU A 57 -7.33 -0.58 12.54
N SER A 58 -7.44 -0.24 13.82
CA SER A 58 -6.54 0.69 14.49
C SER A 58 -5.67 -0.06 15.50
N GLY A 59 -4.38 -0.11 15.29
CA GLY A 59 -3.44 -0.85 16.14
C GLY A 59 -3.46 -2.37 15.97
N GLY A 60 -4.00 -2.88 14.86
CA GLY A 60 -4.20 -4.29 14.63
C GLY A 60 -3.40 -4.86 13.48
N ALA A 61 -4.10 -5.50 12.54
CA ALA A 61 -3.48 -6.16 11.39
C ALA A 61 -2.68 -5.20 10.50
N TRP A 62 -3.08 -3.95 10.35
CA TRP A 62 -2.31 -2.94 9.61
C TRP A 62 -0.96 -2.66 10.23
N SER A 63 -0.90 -2.49 11.58
CA SER A 63 0.37 -2.36 12.30
C SER A 63 1.25 -3.58 12.08
N LEU A 64 0.71 -4.79 12.24
CA LEU A 64 1.47 -6.02 12.04
C LEU A 64 2.05 -6.13 10.62
N ILE A 65 1.22 -5.92 9.59
CA ILE A 65 1.64 -5.99 8.19
C ILE A 65 2.78 -4.99 7.93
N GLY A 66 2.60 -3.73 8.35
CA GLY A 66 3.61 -2.69 8.18
C GLY A 66 4.91 -3.00 8.92
N LEU A 67 4.84 -3.47 10.16
CA LEU A 67 6.01 -3.81 10.96
C LEU A 67 6.79 -5.00 10.37
N ILE A 68 6.12 -6.09 9.98
CA ILE A 68 6.76 -7.26 9.36
C ILE A 68 7.40 -6.85 8.04
N LYS A 69 6.64 -6.26 7.14
CA LYS A 69 7.07 -5.94 5.77
C LYS A 69 8.09 -4.81 5.69
N SER A 70 8.22 -3.98 6.73
CA SER A 70 9.23 -2.90 6.78
C SER A 70 10.66 -3.40 6.68
N GLY A 71 10.92 -4.65 7.09
CA GLY A 71 12.26 -5.22 7.18
C GLY A 71 13.17 -4.50 8.18
N VAL A 72 12.60 -3.68 9.08
CA VAL A 72 13.34 -3.06 10.17
C VAL A 72 13.53 -4.08 11.28
N LYS A 73 14.78 -4.27 11.70
CA LYS A 73 15.13 -5.26 12.73
C LYS A 73 14.31 -5.06 14.01
N ASN A 74 13.71 -6.14 14.51
CA ASN A 74 12.87 -6.13 15.73
C ASN A 74 11.63 -5.19 15.63
N ALA A 75 11.17 -4.86 14.45
CA ALA A 75 9.93 -4.09 14.29
C ALA A 75 8.72 -4.92 14.78
N ALA A 76 8.50 -6.12 14.22
CA ALA A 76 7.53 -7.10 14.70
C ALA A 76 8.27 -8.25 15.37
N THR A 77 8.42 -8.21 16.71
CA THR A 77 9.05 -9.28 17.48
C THR A 77 8.16 -10.54 17.52
N ASP A 78 8.75 -11.70 17.78
CA ASP A 78 8.00 -12.97 17.93
C ASP A 78 6.86 -12.78 18.93
N ARG A 79 7.14 -12.17 20.07
CA ARG A 79 6.12 -11.84 21.08
C ARG A 79 4.97 -10.99 20.52
N TYR A 80 5.26 -9.99 19.66
CA TYR A 80 4.22 -9.17 19.05
C TYR A 80 3.34 -10.00 18.11
N GLN A 81 3.95 -10.91 17.35
CA GLN A 81 3.24 -11.82 16.45
C GLN A 81 2.40 -12.84 17.22
N GLU A 82 2.93 -13.41 18.31
CA GLU A 82 2.21 -14.31 19.21
C GLU A 82 1.00 -13.61 19.84
N GLU A 83 1.16 -12.40 20.40
CA GLU A 83 0.07 -11.61 20.97
C GLU A 83 -1.04 -11.33 19.95
N PHE A 84 -0.67 -11.03 18.69
CA PHE A 84 -1.62 -10.86 17.59
C PHE A 84 -2.38 -12.16 17.31
N TYR A 85 -1.68 -13.28 17.18
CA TYR A 85 -2.30 -14.57 16.87
C TYR A 85 -3.21 -15.06 18.00
N ASP A 86 -2.80 -14.87 19.24
CA ASP A 86 -3.62 -15.19 20.40
C ASP A 86 -4.90 -14.34 20.46
N ASP A 87 -4.83 -13.08 20.04
CA ASP A 87 -6.01 -12.22 19.97
C ASP A 87 -6.99 -12.68 18.87
N VAL A 88 -6.45 -13.11 17.71
CA VAL A 88 -7.25 -13.71 16.63
C VAL A 88 -7.96 -14.98 17.12
N LYS A 89 -7.23 -15.90 17.78
CA LYS A 89 -7.81 -17.15 18.34
C LYS A 89 -8.91 -16.86 19.36
N ARG A 90 -8.64 -15.96 20.30
CA ARG A 90 -9.65 -15.56 21.31
C ARG A 90 -10.92 -14.99 20.67
N LYS A 91 -10.76 -14.16 19.62
CA LYS A 91 -11.89 -13.59 18.89
C LYS A 91 -12.71 -14.67 18.21
N LEU A 92 -12.06 -15.58 17.50
CA LEU A 92 -12.71 -16.71 16.83
C LEU A 92 -13.44 -17.61 17.83
N SER A 93 -12.79 -18.01 18.90
CA SER A 93 -13.37 -18.85 19.95
C SER A 93 -14.58 -18.17 20.60
N SER A 94 -14.48 -16.88 20.98
CA SER A 94 -15.57 -16.16 21.64
C SER A 94 -16.77 -15.88 20.73
N GLN A 95 -16.61 -15.96 19.41
CA GLN A 95 -17.63 -15.65 18.41
C GLN A 95 -17.96 -16.83 17.49
N ASN A 96 -17.72 -18.07 17.95
CA ASN A 96 -18.01 -19.30 17.20
C ASN A 96 -17.42 -19.27 15.76
N GLY A 97 -16.14 -18.91 15.65
CA GLY A 97 -15.40 -18.89 14.38
C GLY A 97 -15.68 -17.66 13.50
N VAL A 98 -16.23 -16.59 14.06
CA VAL A 98 -16.51 -15.34 13.31
C VAL A 98 -15.57 -14.24 13.81
N LEU A 99 -14.75 -13.66 12.91
CA LEU A 99 -13.91 -12.51 13.23
C LEU A 99 -14.71 -11.22 13.30
N ASP A 100 -15.52 -10.98 12.28
CA ASP A 100 -16.46 -9.88 12.22
C ASP A 100 -17.63 -10.27 11.29
N ARG A 101 -18.85 -9.87 11.62
CA ARG A 101 -20.05 -10.19 10.82
C ARG A 101 -20.35 -9.13 9.78
N ASP A 102 -19.94 -7.91 10.07
CA ASP A 102 -20.35 -6.71 9.34
C ASP A 102 -19.20 -6.06 8.58
N ASP A 103 -17.95 -6.50 8.82
CA ASP A 103 -16.75 -5.95 8.20
C ASP A 103 -15.82 -7.06 7.67
N TYR A 104 -16.07 -7.51 6.44
CA TYR A 104 -15.26 -8.53 5.79
C TYR A 104 -13.88 -7.98 5.41
N THR A 105 -13.76 -6.71 5.08
CA THR A 105 -12.46 -6.07 4.83
C THR A 105 -11.52 -6.25 6.03
N LYS A 106 -12.05 -6.06 7.24
CA LYS A 106 -11.29 -6.30 8.47
C LYS A 106 -10.90 -7.77 8.65
N CYS A 107 -11.80 -8.69 8.29
CA CYS A 107 -11.50 -10.13 8.33
C CYS A 107 -10.38 -10.50 7.34
N GLU A 108 -10.44 -9.98 6.13
CA GLU A 108 -9.46 -10.21 5.06
C GLU A 108 -8.08 -9.67 5.43
N ILE A 109 -8.02 -8.45 5.97
CA ILE A 109 -6.77 -7.85 6.45
C ILE A 109 -6.20 -8.63 7.62
N THR A 110 -7.05 -9.12 8.53
CA THR A 110 -6.63 -10.00 9.64
C THR A 110 -6.07 -11.32 9.09
N ALA A 111 -6.71 -11.92 8.08
CA ALA A 111 -6.21 -13.13 7.43
C ALA A 111 -4.86 -12.91 6.73
N ILE A 112 -4.63 -11.73 6.10
CA ILE A 112 -3.31 -11.34 5.58
C ILE A 112 -2.27 -11.35 6.71
N GLY A 113 -2.59 -10.75 7.86
CA GLY A 113 -1.72 -10.76 9.03
C GLY A 113 -1.40 -12.17 9.53
N VAL A 114 -2.40 -13.03 9.66
CA VAL A 114 -2.25 -14.46 10.04
C VAL A 114 -1.33 -15.19 9.05
N LYS A 115 -1.51 -14.96 7.76
CA LYS A 115 -0.64 -15.58 6.74
C LYS A 115 0.80 -15.09 6.80
N LEU A 116 1.02 -13.81 7.07
CA LEU A 116 2.36 -13.22 7.18
C LEU A 116 3.18 -13.77 8.35
N ILE A 117 2.53 -14.19 9.43
CA ILE A 117 3.20 -14.87 10.56
C ILE A 117 3.38 -16.38 10.33
N GLY A 118 3.03 -16.88 9.12
CA GLY A 118 3.26 -18.27 8.74
C GLY A 118 2.14 -19.25 9.08
N GLU A 119 1.02 -18.78 9.60
CA GLU A 119 -0.07 -19.62 10.07
C GLU A 119 -1.01 -20.09 8.94
N ASN A 120 -1.73 -21.20 9.20
CA ASN A 120 -2.65 -21.80 8.25
C ASN A 120 -4.05 -21.17 8.34
N LEU A 121 -4.50 -20.51 7.28
CA LEU A 121 -5.82 -19.85 7.23
C LEU A 121 -7.00 -20.82 7.26
N GLU A 122 -6.81 -22.05 6.81
CA GLU A 122 -7.88 -23.08 6.82
C GLU A 122 -8.06 -23.72 8.20
N ASN A 123 -7.11 -23.50 9.11
CA ASN A 123 -7.17 -24.04 10.46
C ASN A 123 -6.52 -23.11 11.49
N VAL A 124 -7.22 -22.03 11.84
CA VAL A 124 -6.84 -21.12 12.91
C VAL A 124 -7.59 -21.55 14.17
N ASP A 125 -6.95 -22.34 15.02
CA ASP A 125 -7.56 -22.91 16.24
C ASP A 125 -8.88 -23.68 15.96
N GLY A 126 -8.89 -24.48 14.88
CA GLY A 126 -10.06 -25.24 14.44
C GLY A 126 -11.04 -24.49 13.54
N TYR A 127 -10.78 -23.23 13.21
CA TYR A 127 -11.66 -22.42 12.37
C TYR A 127 -11.02 -22.10 11.01
N ASP A 128 -11.80 -22.27 9.92
CA ASP A 128 -11.43 -21.84 8.57
C ASP A 128 -11.81 -20.36 8.38
N ILE A 129 -10.80 -19.48 8.25
CA ILE A 129 -10.99 -18.05 7.98
C ILE A 129 -10.89 -17.69 6.48
N THR A 130 -10.63 -18.67 5.60
CA THR A 130 -10.66 -18.44 4.14
C THR A 130 -12.08 -18.22 3.63
N LYS A 131 -13.10 -18.56 4.40
CA LYS A 131 -14.52 -18.33 4.08
C LYS A 131 -14.84 -16.86 3.75
N TYR A 132 -14.08 -15.92 4.31
CA TYR A 132 -14.29 -14.49 4.06
C TYR A 132 -13.98 -14.04 2.63
N VAL A 133 -13.31 -14.86 1.81
CA VAL A 133 -13.08 -14.56 0.41
C VAL A 133 -13.89 -15.45 -0.54
N LYS A 134 -14.59 -16.47 -0.04
CA LYS A 134 -15.28 -17.48 -0.86
C LYS A 134 -16.77 -17.16 -1.10
N ASP A 135 -17.40 -16.30 -0.29
CA ASP A 135 -18.81 -15.92 -0.44
C ASP A 135 -18.95 -14.58 -1.16
N PHE A 136 -18.91 -14.64 -2.50
CA PHE A 136 -18.94 -13.43 -3.35
C PHE A 136 -20.14 -12.52 -3.05
N GLU A 137 -21.34 -13.08 -2.85
CA GLU A 137 -22.54 -12.29 -2.62
C GLU A 137 -22.48 -11.50 -1.31
N LYS A 138 -21.89 -12.08 -0.25
CA LYS A 138 -21.68 -11.37 1.00
C LYS A 138 -20.59 -10.32 0.89
N ILE A 139 -19.47 -10.66 0.25
CA ILE A 139 -18.35 -9.74 0.03
C ILE A 139 -18.81 -8.53 -0.76
N ARG A 140 -19.51 -8.75 -1.87
CA ARG A 140 -20.01 -7.67 -2.73
C ARG A 140 -20.97 -6.73 -2.01
N LYS A 141 -21.84 -7.25 -1.13
CA LYS A 141 -22.76 -6.43 -0.31
C LYS A 141 -22.02 -5.48 0.64
N GLN A 142 -20.79 -5.78 0.98
CA GLN A 142 -19.96 -4.93 1.83
C GLN A 142 -19.17 -3.87 1.04
N GLY A 143 -19.20 -3.95 -0.28
CA GLY A 143 -18.65 -2.93 -1.16
C GLY A 143 -17.29 -3.27 -1.77
N SER A 144 -16.79 -2.33 -2.57
CA SER A 144 -15.58 -2.52 -3.39
C SER A 144 -14.32 -2.75 -2.58
N ASP A 145 -14.25 -2.25 -1.34
CA ASP A 145 -13.10 -2.48 -0.45
C ASP A 145 -12.94 -3.97 -0.13
N ALA A 146 -14.02 -4.64 0.29
CA ALA A 146 -14.01 -6.07 0.57
C ALA A 146 -13.68 -6.88 -0.70
N VAL A 147 -14.26 -6.52 -1.85
CA VAL A 147 -13.91 -7.19 -3.12
C VAL A 147 -12.43 -7.03 -3.46
N SER A 148 -11.85 -5.84 -3.23
CA SER A 148 -10.41 -5.58 -3.47
C SER A 148 -9.52 -6.42 -2.57
N PHE A 149 -9.82 -6.50 -1.27
CA PHE A 149 -9.02 -7.28 -0.33
C PHE A 149 -9.22 -8.79 -0.48
N ALA A 150 -10.39 -9.26 -0.95
CA ALA A 150 -10.58 -10.65 -1.34
C ALA A 150 -9.63 -11.05 -2.49
N LEU A 151 -9.51 -10.21 -3.53
CA LEU A 151 -8.56 -10.42 -4.62
C LEU A 151 -7.11 -10.41 -4.14
N ILE A 152 -6.74 -9.45 -3.27
CA ILE A 152 -5.39 -9.35 -2.69
C ILE A 152 -5.08 -10.62 -1.87
N LEU A 153 -5.97 -11.03 -0.98
CA LEU A 153 -5.78 -12.19 -0.13
C LEU A 153 -5.66 -13.47 -0.97
N SER A 154 -6.50 -13.64 -1.98
CA SER A 154 -6.42 -14.77 -2.91
C SER A 154 -5.06 -14.85 -3.59
N GLN A 155 -4.59 -13.77 -4.19
CA GLN A 155 -3.30 -13.72 -4.88
C GLN A 155 -2.11 -13.92 -3.93
N MET A 156 -2.19 -13.36 -2.73
CA MET A 156 -1.12 -13.47 -1.74
C MET A 156 -0.99 -14.88 -1.17
N THR A 157 -2.11 -15.56 -0.97
CA THR A 157 -2.15 -16.82 -0.20
C THR A 157 -2.38 -18.06 -1.05
N GLY A 158 -2.82 -17.90 -2.29
CA GLY A 158 -3.25 -19.00 -3.17
C GLY A 158 -4.64 -19.55 -2.84
N VAL A 159 -5.39 -18.92 -1.95
CA VAL A 159 -6.79 -19.31 -1.66
C VAL A 159 -7.63 -19.05 -2.91
N ALA A 160 -8.22 -20.11 -3.48
CA ALA A 160 -9.02 -20.02 -4.68
C ALA A 160 -10.35 -19.29 -4.43
N LEU A 161 -10.69 -18.35 -5.30
CA LEU A 161 -12.01 -17.73 -5.36
C LEU A 161 -12.96 -18.60 -6.18
N PRO A 162 -14.24 -18.67 -5.85
CA PRO A 162 -15.22 -19.47 -6.61
C PRO A 162 -15.35 -19.07 -8.07
N ASP A 163 -15.38 -17.78 -8.35
CA ASP A 163 -15.33 -17.19 -9.68
C ASP A 163 -14.56 -15.85 -9.63
N GLU A 164 -13.25 -15.91 -9.81
CA GLU A 164 -12.37 -14.75 -9.79
C GLU A 164 -12.77 -13.65 -10.76
N ASN A 165 -13.35 -14.03 -11.93
CA ASN A 165 -13.81 -13.07 -12.93
C ASN A 165 -14.94 -12.18 -12.41
N GLU A 166 -15.83 -12.72 -11.60
CA GLU A 166 -16.93 -11.93 -11.03
C GLU A 166 -16.42 -10.87 -10.04
N TYR A 167 -15.37 -11.16 -9.26
CA TYR A 167 -14.74 -10.17 -8.37
C TYR A 167 -14.10 -9.03 -9.18
N ILE A 168 -13.35 -9.37 -10.24
CA ILE A 168 -12.70 -8.38 -11.11
C ILE A 168 -13.75 -7.51 -11.82
N LYS A 169 -14.76 -8.13 -12.43
CA LYS A 169 -15.84 -7.42 -13.13
C LYS A 169 -16.66 -6.53 -12.18
N ALA A 170 -16.90 -6.99 -10.94
CA ALA A 170 -17.61 -6.20 -9.93
C ALA A 170 -16.86 -4.90 -9.63
N LEU A 171 -15.54 -4.96 -9.37
CA LEU A 171 -14.73 -3.76 -9.13
C LEU A 171 -14.75 -2.81 -10.32
N ILE A 172 -14.55 -3.32 -11.54
CA ILE A 172 -14.54 -2.50 -12.75
C ILE A 172 -15.89 -1.79 -12.93
N ARG A 173 -16.99 -2.52 -12.75
CA ARG A 173 -18.35 -1.96 -12.86
C ARG A 173 -18.60 -0.88 -11.81
N ASP A 174 -18.35 -1.19 -10.53
CA ASP A 174 -18.67 -0.29 -9.42
C ASP A 174 -17.91 1.04 -9.51
N ILE A 175 -16.64 1.00 -9.95
CA ILE A 175 -15.86 2.22 -10.15
C ILE A 175 -16.32 2.99 -11.38
N ASN A 176 -16.62 2.31 -12.49
CA ASN A 176 -17.06 2.97 -13.74
C ASN A 176 -18.47 3.57 -13.64
N GLU A 177 -19.42 2.89 -12.98
CA GLU A 177 -20.78 3.40 -12.77
C GLU A 177 -20.79 4.61 -11.82
N GLY A 178 -19.81 4.72 -10.94
CA GLY A 178 -19.62 5.87 -10.06
C GLY A 178 -19.27 7.20 -10.74
N GLN A 179 -19.04 7.24 -12.01
CA GLN A 179 -18.77 8.25 -13.06
C GLN A 179 -18.06 9.59 -12.72
N ARG A 180 -17.81 10.00 -11.49
CA ARG A 180 -17.07 11.23 -11.18
C ARG A 180 -16.21 11.06 -9.95
N TYR A 181 -14.90 11.01 -10.14
CA TYR A 181 -13.89 11.03 -9.06
C TYR A 181 -13.82 12.37 -8.29
N THR A 182 -14.82 13.22 -8.41
CA THR A 182 -14.87 14.52 -7.74
C THR A 182 -15.14 14.43 -6.23
N ASP A 183 -15.56 13.24 -5.76
CA ASP A 183 -15.77 12.95 -4.35
C ASP A 183 -14.60 12.13 -3.79
N LYS A 184 -13.99 12.60 -2.69
CA LYS A 184 -12.88 11.94 -1.99
C LYS A 184 -13.16 10.46 -1.66
N LYS A 185 -14.40 10.12 -1.31
CA LYS A 185 -14.81 8.74 -1.01
C LYS A 185 -14.66 7.84 -2.23
N ARG A 186 -15.11 8.29 -3.40
CA ARG A 186 -15.02 7.54 -4.67
C ARG A 186 -13.58 7.43 -5.16
N ALA A 187 -12.77 8.48 -4.97
CA ALA A 187 -11.34 8.42 -5.25
C ALA A 187 -10.67 7.30 -4.44
N ASN A 188 -10.96 7.19 -3.15
CA ASN A 188 -10.41 6.13 -2.31
C ASN A 188 -10.85 4.73 -2.74
N LEU A 189 -12.10 4.55 -3.18
CA LEU A 189 -12.56 3.27 -3.74
C LEU A 189 -11.78 2.89 -5.01
N ALA A 190 -11.57 3.84 -5.92
CA ALA A 190 -10.78 3.62 -7.13
C ALA A 190 -9.30 3.27 -6.79
N ILE A 191 -8.70 3.97 -5.84
CA ILE A 191 -7.33 3.71 -5.37
C ILE A 191 -7.21 2.27 -4.85
N ARG A 192 -8.14 1.81 -4.03
CA ARG A 192 -8.14 0.43 -3.50
C ARG A 192 -8.46 -0.61 -4.57
N ALA A 193 -9.37 -0.31 -5.49
CA ALA A 193 -9.61 -1.17 -6.63
C ALA A 193 -8.36 -1.37 -7.50
N ILE A 194 -7.55 -0.32 -7.70
CA ILE A 194 -6.26 -0.42 -8.38
C ILE A 194 -5.32 -1.37 -7.63
N GLN A 195 -5.26 -1.30 -6.31
CA GLN A 195 -4.42 -2.21 -5.52
C GLN A 195 -4.83 -3.68 -5.75
N GLY A 196 -6.12 -4.02 -5.65
CA GLY A 196 -6.63 -5.36 -5.91
C GLY A 196 -6.39 -5.82 -7.35
N LEU A 197 -6.66 -4.97 -8.33
CA LEU A 197 -6.53 -5.28 -9.76
C LEU A 197 -5.07 -5.28 -10.25
N SER A 198 -4.12 -4.77 -9.49
CA SER A 198 -2.69 -4.73 -9.86
C SER A 198 -2.09 -6.11 -10.13
N TYR A 199 -2.68 -7.17 -9.61
CA TYR A 199 -2.28 -8.55 -9.83
C TYR A 199 -2.83 -9.12 -11.15
N TYR A 200 -3.83 -8.45 -11.72
CA TYR A 200 -4.60 -8.89 -12.90
C TYR A 200 -4.39 -7.99 -14.12
N LYS A 201 -3.39 -7.13 -14.11
CA LYS A 201 -3.13 -6.15 -15.17
C LYS A 201 -3.03 -6.75 -16.58
N ASN A 202 -2.61 -8.01 -16.68
CA ASN A 202 -2.47 -8.73 -17.96
C ASN A 202 -3.78 -9.40 -18.43
N ARG A 203 -4.91 -9.23 -17.72
CA ARG A 203 -6.21 -9.74 -18.12
C ARG A 203 -6.84 -8.82 -19.18
N GLU A 204 -6.43 -9.01 -20.44
CA GLU A 204 -6.91 -8.24 -21.59
C GLU A 204 -8.37 -8.54 -21.89
N ASP A 205 -8.80 -9.79 -21.68
CA ASP A 205 -10.17 -10.27 -21.87
C ASP A 205 -11.22 -9.50 -21.06
N ILE A 206 -10.82 -8.91 -19.92
CA ILE A 206 -11.67 -8.08 -19.05
C ILE A 206 -11.22 -6.60 -19.06
N SER A 207 -10.28 -6.24 -19.92
CA SER A 207 -9.76 -4.86 -20.06
C SER A 207 -9.28 -4.24 -18.74
N VAL A 208 -8.66 -5.03 -17.85
CA VAL A 208 -8.21 -4.55 -16.52
C VAL A 208 -7.26 -3.38 -16.66
N ASN A 209 -6.22 -3.50 -17.48
CA ASN A 209 -5.21 -2.46 -17.63
C ASN A 209 -5.81 -1.15 -18.15
N ALA A 210 -6.69 -1.21 -19.15
CA ALA A 210 -7.33 -0.01 -19.71
C ALA A 210 -8.17 0.74 -18.68
N ASN A 211 -8.88 0.03 -17.80
CA ASN A 211 -9.65 0.63 -16.71
C ASN A 211 -8.73 1.25 -15.66
N VAL A 212 -7.66 0.56 -15.26
CA VAL A 212 -6.68 1.06 -14.30
C VAL A 212 -6.02 2.35 -14.80
N GLU A 213 -5.55 2.40 -16.05
CA GLU A 213 -4.93 3.60 -16.63
C GLU A 213 -5.93 4.77 -16.69
N LYS A 214 -7.18 4.52 -17.07
CA LYS A 214 -8.25 5.54 -17.05
C LYS A 214 -8.47 6.11 -15.65
N TRP A 215 -8.48 5.26 -14.62
CA TRP A 215 -8.65 5.71 -13.23
C TRP A 215 -7.43 6.46 -12.72
N MET A 216 -6.23 6.00 -13.06
CA MET A 216 -4.98 6.68 -12.75
C MET A 216 -4.97 8.12 -13.31
N ASP A 217 -5.41 8.30 -14.56
CA ASP A 217 -5.54 9.62 -15.18
C ASP A 217 -6.54 10.52 -14.42
N GLY A 218 -7.68 9.96 -14.02
CA GLY A 218 -8.65 10.69 -13.19
C GLY A 218 -8.10 11.06 -11.81
N LEU A 219 -7.44 10.14 -11.13
CA LEU A 219 -6.87 10.34 -9.80
C LEU A 219 -5.73 11.36 -9.79
N SER A 220 -4.89 11.39 -10.83
CA SER A 220 -3.79 12.35 -10.93
C SER A 220 -4.27 13.81 -10.96
N ARG A 221 -5.48 14.07 -11.47
CA ARG A 221 -6.11 15.39 -11.47
C ARG A 221 -6.59 15.84 -10.10
N LEU A 222 -6.76 14.90 -9.16
CA LEU A 222 -7.18 15.20 -7.79
C LEU A 222 -6.00 15.43 -6.84
N GLN A 223 -4.77 15.21 -7.31
CA GLN A 223 -3.58 15.49 -6.54
C GLN A 223 -3.46 16.99 -6.27
N GLU A 224 -3.22 17.37 -5.03
CA GLU A 224 -3.03 18.76 -4.59
C GLU A 224 -1.62 19.25 -4.94
N ASP A 225 -1.41 20.59 -5.00
CA ASP A 225 -0.14 21.22 -5.38
C ASP A 225 1.02 20.86 -4.45
N ASP A 226 0.74 20.46 -3.23
CA ASP A 226 1.76 19.97 -2.31
C ASP A 226 2.13 18.48 -2.49
N GLY A 227 1.60 17.85 -3.52
CA GLY A 227 1.82 16.44 -3.85
C GLY A 227 0.89 15.46 -3.16
N SER A 228 0.00 15.90 -2.25
CA SER A 228 -0.88 15.01 -1.50
C SER A 228 -2.20 14.70 -2.24
N MET A 229 -2.94 13.70 -1.73
CA MET A 229 -4.31 13.38 -2.15
C MET A 229 -5.37 13.96 -1.18
N GLY A 230 -5.05 15.07 -0.51
CA GLY A 230 -5.95 15.81 0.39
C GLY A 230 -6.07 15.23 1.81
N SER A 231 -5.49 14.07 2.08
CA SER A 231 -5.31 13.52 3.43
C SER A 231 -4.11 12.59 3.48
N CYS A 232 -3.57 12.33 4.67
CA CYS A 232 -2.47 11.37 4.85
C CYS A 232 -2.89 9.96 4.40
N GLU A 233 -4.07 9.52 4.81
CA GLU A 233 -4.60 8.19 4.46
C GLU A 233 -4.76 8.03 2.95
N SER A 234 -5.41 8.98 2.26
CA SER A 234 -5.59 8.90 0.80
C SER A 234 -4.25 8.96 0.05
N THR A 235 -3.30 9.76 0.53
CA THR A 235 -1.95 9.85 -0.06
C THR A 235 -1.19 8.54 0.11
N ALA A 236 -1.24 7.95 1.30
CA ALA A 236 -0.63 6.65 1.59
C ALA A 236 -1.22 5.53 0.73
N GLU A 237 -2.55 5.46 0.61
CA GLU A 237 -3.23 4.48 -0.23
C GLU A 237 -2.87 4.64 -1.72
N MET A 238 -2.71 5.89 -2.21
CA MET A 238 -2.29 6.15 -3.59
C MET A 238 -0.84 5.70 -3.83
N ILE A 239 0.06 5.90 -2.87
CA ILE A 239 1.43 5.39 -2.91
C ILE A 239 1.42 3.86 -3.02
N ILE A 240 0.61 3.17 -2.20
CA ILE A 240 0.48 1.71 -2.24
C ILE A 240 -0.07 1.25 -3.61
N ALA A 241 -1.04 1.96 -4.18
CA ALA A 241 -1.57 1.65 -5.51
C ALA A 241 -0.51 1.77 -6.60
N LEU A 242 0.28 2.87 -6.62
CA LEU A 242 1.38 3.05 -7.57
C LEU A 242 2.43 1.95 -7.45
N THR A 243 2.90 1.68 -6.23
CA THR A 243 3.92 0.65 -5.99
C THR A 243 3.43 -0.75 -6.36
N SER A 244 2.14 -1.04 -6.17
CA SER A 244 1.51 -2.30 -6.61
C SER A 244 1.52 -2.46 -8.14
N LEU A 245 1.49 -1.34 -8.88
CA LEU A 245 1.64 -1.32 -10.34
C LEU A 245 3.11 -1.33 -10.80
N GLY A 246 4.08 -1.30 -9.87
CA GLY A 246 5.52 -1.21 -10.15
C GLY A 246 6.00 0.21 -10.46
N LYS A 247 5.16 1.24 -10.23
CA LYS A 247 5.48 2.66 -10.47
C LYS A 247 6.12 3.27 -9.22
N ASP A 248 7.12 4.14 -9.40
CA ASP A 248 7.80 4.84 -8.29
C ASP A 248 7.06 6.13 -7.92
N PRO A 249 6.52 6.25 -6.70
CA PRO A 249 5.79 7.44 -6.25
C PRO A 249 6.61 8.74 -6.17
N ILE A 250 7.94 8.64 -6.21
CA ILE A 250 8.84 9.81 -6.20
C ILE A 250 8.98 10.40 -7.60
N SER A 251 8.98 9.56 -8.64
CA SER A 251 9.34 9.95 -10.00
C SER A 251 8.24 9.75 -11.04
N GLU A 252 7.10 9.16 -10.68
CA GLU A 252 5.96 8.97 -11.60
C GLU A 252 5.41 10.33 -12.04
N LYS A 253 5.70 10.70 -13.29
CA LYS A 253 5.42 12.04 -13.83
C LYS A 253 3.96 12.46 -13.73
N GLN A 254 3.05 11.51 -13.85
CA GLN A 254 1.61 11.75 -13.74
C GLN A 254 1.20 12.27 -12.37
N PHE A 255 1.99 11.94 -11.32
CA PHE A 255 1.76 12.31 -9.92
C PHE A 255 2.83 13.27 -9.38
N ILE A 256 3.30 14.17 -10.22
CA ILE A 256 4.13 15.33 -9.82
C ILE A 256 3.29 16.60 -9.99
N LYS A 257 3.02 17.31 -8.90
CA LYS A 257 2.32 18.60 -8.89
C LYS A 257 3.22 19.66 -8.28
N ASP A 258 3.36 20.76 -8.96
CA ASP A 258 4.24 21.89 -8.56
C ASP A 258 5.63 21.42 -8.08
N GLY A 259 6.19 20.42 -8.76
CA GLY A 259 7.47 19.80 -8.42
C GLY A 259 7.44 18.92 -7.19
N LYS A 260 6.27 18.62 -6.61
CA LYS A 260 6.08 17.77 -5.44
C LYS A 260 5.53 16.40 -5.85
N SER A 261 6.14 15.35 -5.31
CA SER A 261 5.73 13.96 -5.48
C SER A 261 4.69 13.54 -4.42
N LEU A 262 4.07 12.36 -4.60
CA LEU A 262 3.25 11.76 -3.55
C LEU A 262 4.03 11.50 -2.26
N PHE A 263 5.32 11.20 -2.35
CA PHE A 263 6.19 11.05 -1.18
C PHE A 263 6.33 12.37 -0.41
N ASP A 264 6.53 13.51 -1.09
CA ASP A 264 6.55 14.82 -0.46
C ASP A 264 5.19 15.15 0.16
N GLY A 265 4.10 14.83 -0.55
CA GLY A 265 2.73 14.97 -0.06
C GLY A 265 2.48 14.18 1.21
N LEU A 266 2.94 12.91 1.29
CA LEU A 266 2.83 12.09 2.50
C LEU A 266 3.58 12.71 3.67
N LEU A 267 4.80 13.17 3.43
CA LEU A 267 5.64 13.76 4.49
C LEU A 267 5.12 15.10 5.00
N SER A 268 4.24 15.79 4.25
CA SER A 268 3.59 17.02 4.72
C SER A 268 2.66 16.80 5.93
N TYR A 269 2.25 15.56 6.18
CA TYR A 269 1.43 15.17 7.35
C TYR A 269 2.25 14.68 8.55
N LYS A 270 3.59 14.63 8.44
CA LYS A 270 4.48 14.17 9.50
C LYS A 270 4.47 15.15 10.69
N THR A 271 4.42 14.59 11.88
CA THR A 271 4.55 15.32 13.14
C THR A 271 5.75 14.80 13.95
N LYS A 272 5.96 15.31 15.14
CA LYS A 272 7.06 14.87 16.01
C LYS A 272 7.03 13.38 16.36
N ASN A 273 5.85 12.75 16.39
CA ASN A 273 5.65 11.40 16.92
C ASN A 273 4.68 10.53 16.11
N GLY A 274 4.53 10.79 14.83
CA GLY A 274 3.68 10.06 13.89
C GLY A 274 3.13 10.96 12.81
N TYR A 275 1.95 10.63 12.29
CA TYR A 275 1.29 11.37 11.23
C TYR A 275 -0.10 11.83 11.66
N VAL A 276 -0.52 13.01 11.19
CA VAL A 276 -1.91 13.48 11.27
C VAL A 276 -2.65 13.11 9.99
N ASN A 277 -3.97 12.98 10.03
CA ASN A 277 -4.71 12.69 8.81
C ASN A 277 -5.05 13.96 8.02
N THR A 278 -5.30 15.06 8.73
CA THR A 278 -5.62 16.36 8.13
C THR A 278 -4.60 17.40 8.55
N LYS A 279 -4.16 18.24 7.61
CA LYS A 279 -3.22 19.34 7.91
C LYS A 279 -3.78 20.28 8.96
N GLY A 280 -2.93 20.71 9.88
CA GLY A 280 -3.31 21.56 10.99
C GLY A 280 -3.72 20.81 12.27
N GLU A 281 -3.97 19.51 12.20
CA GLU A 281 -4.12 18.70 13.40
C GLU A 281 -2.83 18.68 14.23
N ARG A 282 -2.96 18.68 15.55
CA ARG A 282 -1.81 18.70 16.48
C ARG A 282 -1.46 17.33 17.04
N LYS A 283 -2.45 16.43 17.09
CA LYS A 283 -2.29 15.08 17.64
C LYS A 283 -2.14 14.08 16.51
N ARG A 284 -1.13 13.18 16.62
CA ARG A 284 -1.00 12.06 15.70
C ARG A 284 -2.30 11.27 15.60
N ASN A 285 -2.63 10.85 14.40
CA ASN A 285 -3.74 9.96 14.12
C ASN A 285 -3.19 8.53 13.99
N VAL A 286 -3.85 7.58 14.63
CA VAL A 286 -3.39 6.17 14.64
C VAL A 286 -3.42 5.60 13.24
N VAL A 287 -4.58 5.67 12.56
CA VAL A 287 -4.77 5.11 11.21
C VAL A 287 -3.83 5.78 10.20
N ALA A 288 -3.72 7.10 10.22
CA ALA A 288 -2.80 7.82 9.34
C ALA A 288 -1.34 7.40 9.54
N THR A 289 -0.92 7.14 10.80
CA THR A 289 0.44 6.69 11.10
C THR A 289 0.69 5.26 10.60
N GLU A 290 -0.27 4.35 10.74
CA GLU A 290 -0.21 3.00 10.20
C GLU A 290 -0.18 3.01 8.66
N LYS A 291 -1.04 3.80 8.03
CA LYS A 291 -1.07 3.93 6.57
C LYS A 291 0.21 4.54 6.01
N ALA A 292 0.80 5.52 6.70
CA ALA A 292 2.11 6.07 6.34
C ALA A 292 3.21 4.99 6.40
N LEU A 293 3.24 4.15 7.44
CA LEU A 293 4.17 3.02 7.52
C LEU A 293 3.99 2.06 6.34
N LEU A 294 2.75 1.69 6.00
CA LEU A 294 2.47 0.80 4.88
C LEU A 294 2.94 1.40 3.54
N ALA A 295 2.68 2.70 3.32
CA ALA A 295 3.10 3.41 2.12
C ALA A 295 4.64 3.46 1.99
N LEU A 296 5.34 3.85 3.04
CA LEU A 296 6.81 3.90 3.05
C LEU A 296 7.42 2.51 2.85
N THR A 297 6.83 1.50 3.47
CA THR A 297 7.21 0.09 3.29
C THR A 297 6.98 -0.36 1.86
N SER A 298 5.83 -0.03 1.25
CA SER A 298 5.52 -0.39 -0.14
C SER A 298 6.49 0.24 -1.14
N MET A 299 6.94 1.48 -0.90
CA MET A 299 7.97 2.14 -1.71
C MET A 299 9.31 1.41 -1.62
N LYS A 300 9.72 0.99 -0.41
CA LYS A 300 10.93 0.22 -0.20
C LYS A 300 10.88 -1.14 -0.92
N LEU A 301 9.77 -1.85 -0.80
CA LEU A 301 9.56 -3.14 -1.46
C LEU A 301 9.53 -3.00 -2.99
N GLN A 302 8.89 -1.96 -3.52
CA GLN A 302 8.83 -1.69 -4.96
C GLN A 302 10.23 -1.54 -5.58
N LYS A 303 11.19 -0.90 -4.89
CA LYS A 303 12.59 -0.81 -5.32
C LYS A 303 13.29 -2.18 -5.39
N MET A 304 12.78 -3.16 -4.67
CA MET A 304 13.24 -4.56 -4.70
C MET A 304 12.44 -5.42 -5.69
N GLY A 305 11.51 -4.83 -6.45
CA GLY A 305 10.61 -5.55 -7.35
C GLY A 305 9.49 -6.33 -6.66
N LEU A 306 9.23 -6.05 -5.38
CA LEU A 306 8.22 -6.72 -4.55
C LEU A 306 7.00 -5.83 -4.33
N LYS A 307 5.86 -6.44 -3.99
CA LYS A 307 4.65 -5.75 -3.59
C LYS A 307 4.42 -5.86 -2.08
N LEU A 308 3.67 -4.90 -1.51
CA LEU A 308 3.33 -4.91 -0.09
C LEU A 308 2.58 -6.19 0.30
N PHE A 309 1.60 -6.60 -0.50
CA PHE A 309 0.78 -7.80 -0.30
C PHE A 309 1.29 -8.96 -1.16
N GLU A 310 2.52 -9.34 -0.97
CA GLU A 310 3.17 -10.49 -1.59
C GLU A 310 3.97 -11.24 -0.54
N LEU A 311 3.94 -12.58 -0.57
CA LEU A 311 4.81 -13.39 0.29
C LEU A 311 6.21 -13.44 -0.33
N GLU A 312 7.22 -13.28 0.49
CA GLU A 312 8.60 -13.52 0.07
C GLU A 312 8.77 -15.03 -0.20
N LYS A 313 9.36 -15.35 -1.34
CA LYS A 313 9.61 -16.74 -1.75
C LYS A 313 10.80 -17.32 -1.01
#